data_fbaca90ba3e13612a15f0c751a4f86cd
#
_entry.id   fbaca90ba3e13612a15f0c751a4f86cd
#
_cell.length_a   1.000
_cell.length_b   1.000
_cell.length_c   1.000
_cell.angle_alpha   90.00
_cell.angle_beta   90.00
_cell.angle_gamma   90.00
#
_symmetry.space_group_name_H-M   'P 1'
#
loop_
_entity.id
_entity.type
_entity.pdbx_description
1 polymer ?
#
loop_
_entity_poly.entity_id
_entity_poly.type
_entity_poly.pdbx_seq_one_letter_code
_entity_poly.pdbx_strand_id
1 'polypeptide(L)'
;MSNADRRAERQAARAAGLAALVDELLVLTGDERVLDVGAGTGAFAFAVASHVREVVAVEQDEELAARARADAPPNVEVLIGDGEHLTLEPFSFDLVGCLRVLHHTRRPELMVAELVRMTRPGGTMFVADQLAPVDPLAAGELNSFERARDPSTTRVLSDGDLRALFDANNLVLRREKVVHEQRDLGSYLDLAGCEGQERARAESLAPTCCEGIVGWYVLERR
;
A
#
# COMPACT_ATOMS: atom_id res chain seq x y z
N MET A 1 -6.83 -1.44 -22.69
CA MET A 1 -5.86 -1.12 -21.64
C MET A 1 -5.82 -2.29 -20.65
N SER A 2 -4.65 -2.81 -20.31
CA SER A 2 -4.52 -3.94 -19.39
C SER A 2 -4.84 -3.50 -17.93
N ASN A 3 -5.03 -4.47 -17.04
CA ASN A 3 -5.19 -4.17 -15.61
C ASN A 3 -3.93 -3.54 -15.01
N ALA A 4 -2.76 -3.94 -15.52
CA ALA A 4 -1.48 -3.34 -15.14
C ALA A 4 -1.34 -1.90 -15.65
N ASP A 5 -1.84 -1.55 -16.87
CA ASP A 5 -1.87 -0.16 -17.34
C ASP A 5 -2.63 0.74 -16.37
N ARG A 6 -3.83 0.32 -15.97
CA ARG A 6 -4.67 1.07 -15.05
C ARG A 6 -4.07 1.22 -13.66
N ARG A 7 -3.38 0.19 -13.16
CA ARG A 7 -2.66 0.25 -11.89
C ARG A 7 -1.47 1.21 -11.97
N ALA A 8 -0.71 1.17 -13.08
CA ALA A 8 0.40 2.10 -13.33
C ALA A 8 -0.08 3.56 -13.37
N GLU A 9 -1.17 3.86 -14.07
CA GLU A 9 -1.75 5.21 -14.10
C GLU A 9 -2.18 5.69 -12.71
N ARG A 10 -2.78 4.82 -11.88
CA ARG A 10 -3.15 5.15 -10.49
C ARG A 10 -1.91 5.51 -9.65
N GLN A 11 -0.84 4.75 -9.79
CA GLN A 11 0.40 5.01 -9.04
C GLN A 11 1.07 6.28 -9.51
N ALA A 12 1.15 6.53 -10.83
CA ALA A 12 1.70 7.76 -11.37
C ALA A 12 0.95 9.02 -10.91
N ALA A 13 -0.39 8.96 -10.90
CA ALA A 13 -1.21 10.07 -10.41
C ALA A 13 -0.98 10.40 -8.91
N ARG A 14 -0.52 9.43 -8.12
CA ARG A 14 -0.24 9.58 -6.68
C ARG A 14 1.22 9.91 -6.37
N ALA A 15 2.13 9.72 -7.31
CA ALA A 15 3.58 9.82 -7.07
C ALA A 15 4.02 11.16 -6.49
N ALA A 16 3.50 12.29 -7.02
CA ALA A 16 3.86 13.61 -6.52
C ALA A 16 3.43 13.85 -5.06
N GLY A 17 2.23 13.38 -4.69
CA GLY A 17 1.75 13.44 -3.32
C GLY A 17 2.51 12.52 -2.37
N LEU A 18 2.98 11.37 -2.87
CA LEU A 18 3.74 10.40 -2.10
C LEU A 18 5.11 10.94 -1.69
N ALA A 19 5.83 11.61 -2.59
CA ALA A 19 7.13 12.20 -2.26
C ALA A 19 7.01 13.20 -1.09
N ALA A 20 6.00 14.07 -1.12
CA ALA A 20 5.75 15.01 -0.02
C ALA A 20 5.41 14.30 1.31
N LEU A 21 4.69 13.18 1.27
CA LEU A 21 4.38 12.38 2.47
C LEU A 21 5.60 11.65 3.01
N VAL A 22 6.47 11.16 2.14
CA VAL A 22 7.77 10.58 2.52
C VAL A 22 8.62 11.61 3.25
N ASP A 23 8.78 12.81 2.66
CA ASP A 23 9.57 13.90 3.27
C ASP A 23 8.99 14.37 4.61
N GLU A 24 7.67 14.39 4.75
CA GLU A 24 7.00 14.83 5.98
C GLU A 24 7.09 13.78 7.10
N LEU A 25 6.92 12.51 6.75
CA LEU A 25 6.71 11.45 7.75
C LEU A 25 7.98 10.67 8.06
N LEU A 26 8.90 10.47 7.11
CA LEU A 26 10.11 9.70 7.29
C LEU A 26 11.31 10.60 7.60
N VAL A 27 12.27 10.06 8.33
CA VAL A 27 13.59 10.65 8.54
C VAL A 27 14.59 9.67 7.95
N LEU A 28 15.14 10.02 6.79
CA LEU A 28 16.09 9.20 6.05
C LEU A 28 17.49 9.80 6.19
N THR A 29 18.49 8.96 6.39
CA THR A 29 19.90 9.37 6.63
C THR A 29 20.80 9.15 5.42
N GLY A 30 20.33 8.36 4.44
CA GLY A 30 21.09 7.98 3.27
C GLY A 30 21.72 6.59 3.34
N ASP A 31 21.76 5.98 4.53
CA ASP A 31 22.40 4.67 4.76
C ASP A 31 21.40 3.51 4.80
N GLU A 32 20.10 3.78 4.72
CA GLU A 32 19.09 2.76 4.88
C GLU A 32 19.09 1.74 3.72
N ARG A 33 18.86 0.47 4.10
CA ARG A 33 18.39 -0.59 3.24
C ARG A 33 16.88 -0.68 3.36
N VAL A 34 16.18 -0.45 2.27
CA VAL A 34 14.71 -0.35 2.23
C VAL A 34 14.11 -1.56 1.53
N LEU A 35 12.99 -2.05 2.07
CA LEU A 35 12.13 -3.04 1.41
C LEU A 35 10.78 -2.37 1.09
N ASP A 36 10.32 -2.49 -0.15
CA ASP A 36 8.97 -2.10 -0.59
C ASP A 36 8.17 -3.36 -0.94
N VAL A 37 7.14 -3.68 -0.16
CA VAL A 37 6.33 -4.90 -0.32
C VAL A 37 5.01 -4.56 -0.98
N GLY A 38 4.73 -5.22 -2.11
CA GLY A 38 3.61 -4.88 -3.00
C GLY A 38 3.90 -3.59 -3.77
N ALA A 39 5.11 -3.50 -4.29
CA ALA A 39 5.66 -2.27 -4.88
C ALA A 39 4.89 -1.76 -6.11
N GLY A 40 4.12 -2.63 -6.78
CA GLY A 40 3.44 -2.29 -8.02
C GLY A 40 4.43 -1.86 -9.10
N THR A 41 4.29 -0.63 -9.61
CA THR A 41 5.25 -0.04 -10.57
C THR A 41 6.36 0.77 -9.89
N GLY A 42 6.59 0.58 -8.58
CA GLY A 42 7.73 1.14 -7.86
C GLY A 42 7.52 2.52 -7.25
N ALA A 43 6.28 2.98 -7.05
CA ALA A 43 6.02 4.35 -6.62
C ALA A 43 6.73 4.73 -5.30
N PHE A 44 6.67 3.88 -4.26
CA PHE A 44 7.36 4.14 -3.01
C PHE A 44 8.86 3.90 -3.13
N ALA A 45 9.27 2.78 -3.74
CA ALA A 45 10.67 2.47 -3.98
C ALA A 45 11.40 3.63 -4.67
N PHE A 46 10.78 4.25 -5.70
CA PHE A 46 11.39 5.35 -6.45
C PHE A 46 11.35 6.67 -5.67
N ALA A 47 10.29 6.90 -4.87
CA ALA A 47 10.20 8.10 -4.04
C ALA A 47 11.31 8.18 -2.98
N VAL A 48 11.77 7.03 -2.46
CA VAL A 48 12.83 6.99 -1.45
C VAL A 48 14.23 6.78 -2.03
N ALA A 49 14.36 6.31 -3.28
CA ALA A 49 15.61 5.85 -3.87
C ALA A 49 16.77 6.85 -3.76
N SER A 50 16.49 8.16 -3.97
CA SER A 50 17.53 9.21 -3.88
C SER A 50 17.96 9.55 -2.45
N HIS A 51 17.26 9.03 -1.44
CA HIS A 51 17.45 9.35 -0.02
C HIS A 51 17.99 8.19 0.79
N VAL A 52 18.25 7.03 0.15
CA VAL A 52 18.65 5.79 0.83
C VAL A 52 19.78 5.09 0.08
N ARG A 53 20.45 4.14 0.73
CA ARG A 53 21.53 3.37 0.13
C ARG A 53 21.05 2.45 -0.99
N GLU A 54 20.03 1.65 -0.69
CA GLU A 54 19.48 0.67 -1.63
C GLU A 54 18.02 0.35 -1.31
N VAL A 55 17.27 -0.05 -2.33
CA VAL A 55 15.88 -0.49 -2.21
C VAL A 55 15.70 -1.85 -2.86
N VAL A 56 15.03 -2.76 -2.16
CA VAL A 56 14.50 -4.00 -2.72
C VAL A 56 12.99 -3.84 -2.82
N ALA A 57 12.45 -3.92 -4.02
CA ALA A 57 11.02 -3.81 -4.30
C ALA A 57 10.47 -5.20 -4.65
N VAL A 58 9.46 -5.68 -3.96
CA VAL A 58 8.84 -6.98 -4.20
C VAL A 58 7.41 -6.79 -4.70
N GLU A 59 7.12 -7.40 -5.85
CA GLU A 59 5.79 -7.38 -6.48
C GLU A 59 5.45 -8.79 -7.00
N GLN A 60 4.19 -9.22 -6.76
CA GLN A 60 3.74 -10.55 -7.20
C GLN A 60 3.24 -10.56 -8.65
N ASP A 61 2.77 -9.44 -9.16
CA ASP A 61 2.29 -9.29 -10.54
C ASP A 61 3.49 -9.08 -11.47
N GLU A 62 3.74 -10.05 -12.36
CA GLU A 62 4.89 -10.05 -13.27
C GLU A 62 4.89 -8.84 -14.23
N GLU A 63 3.72 -8.38 -14.68
CA GLU A 63 3.61 -7.24 -15.60
C GLU A 63 3.95 -5.93 -14.86
N LEU A 64 3.46 -5.74 -13.63
CA LEU A 64 3.82 -4.59 -12.81
C LEU A 64 5.29 -4.60 -12.43
N ALA A 65 5.84 -5.75 -12.02
CA ALA A 65 7.26 -5.91 -11.73
C ALA A 65 8.14 -5.61 -12.95
N ALA A 66 7.74 -6.05 -14.15
CA ALA A 66 8.47 -5.74 -15.38
C ALA A 66 8.50 -4.23 -15.68
N ARG A 67 7.38 -3.53 -15.46
CA ARG A 67 7.32 -2.06 -15.60
C ARG A 67 8.20 -1.37 -14.56
N ALA A 68 8.12 -1.79 -13.30
CA ALA A 68 9.00 -1.25 -12.27
C ALA A 68 10.47 -1.42 -12.63
N ARG A 69 10.88 -2.58 -13.16
CA ARG A 69 12.28 -2.82 -13.60
C ARG A 69 12.70 -1.90 -14.73
N ALA A 70 11.81 -1.61 -15.66
CA ALA A 70 12.13 -0.76 -16.81
C ALA A 70 12.48 0.68 -16.39
N ASP A 71 11.85 1.19 -15.33
CA ASP A 71 11.99 2.55 -14.85
C ASP A 71 12.82 2.66 -13.56
N ALA A 72 13.35 1.53 -13.04
CA ALA A 72 14.02 1.47 -11.75
C ALA A 72 15.31 2.32 -11.70
N PRO A 73 15.47 3.17 -10.68
CA PRO A 73 16.75 3.80 -10.38
C PRO A 73 17.87 2.78 -10.14
N PRO A 74 19.14 3.16 -10.33
CA PRO A 74 20.28 2.22 -10.26
C PRO A 74 20.42 1.47 -8.92
N ASN A 75 19.92 2.04 -7.82
CA ASN A 75 19.96 1.46 -6.49
C ASN A 75 18.64 0.77 -6.09
N VAL A 76 17.75 0.50 -7.03
CA VAL A 76 16.48 -0.23 -6.81
C VAL A 76 16.53 -1.57 -7.53
N GLU A 77 16.44 -2.65 -6.76
CA GLU A 77 16.27 -4.01 -7.26
C GLU A 77 14.78 -4.40 -7.19
N VAL A 78 14.22 -4.93 -8.29
CA VAL A 78 12.82 -5.38 -8.34
C VAL A 78 12.76 -6.90 -8.44
N LEU A 79 12.12 -7.53 -7.47
CA LEU A 79 11.94 -8.97 -7.38
C LEU A 79 10.47 -9.36 -7.57
N ILE A 80 10.24 -10.54 -8.14
CA ILE A 80 8.90 -11.15 -8.14
C ILE A 80 8.78 -11.98 -6.86
N GLY A 81 7.71 -11.78 -6.09
CA GLY A 81 7.52 -12.50 -4.85
C GLY A 81 6.17 -12.25 -4.21
N ASP A 82 5.79 -13.17 -3.32
CA ASP A 82 4.59 -13.06 -2.48
C ASP A 82 4.96 -12.30 -1.19
N GLY A 83 4.30 -11.18 -0.93
CA GLY A 83 4.53 -10.36 0.26
C GLY A 83 4.16 -11.06 1.58
N GLU A 84 3.29 -12.08 1.55
CA GLU A 84 2.98 -12.90 2.73
C GLU A 84 4.07 -13.95 3.02
N HIS A 85 5.02 -14.17 2.09
CA HIS A 85 6.07 -15.18 2.23
C HIS A 85 7.33 -14.82 1.46
N LEU A 86 8.16 -13.95 2.04
CA LEU A 86 9.37 -13.43 1.43
C LEU A 86 10.56 -14.38 1.64
N THR A 87 11.28 -14.71 0.56
CA THR A 87 12.49 -15.53 0.59
C THR A 87 13.76 -14.70 0.82
N LEU A 88 13.60 -13.59 1.55
CA LEU A 88 14.69 -12.67 1.89
C LEU A 88 15.21 -12.93 3.31
N GLU A 89 16.45 -12.51 3.57
CA GLU A 89 17.07 -12.62 4.89
C GLU A 89 16.27 -11.82 5.94
N PRO A 90 15.86 -12.44 7.06
CA PRO A 90 15.12 -11.74 8.09
C PRO A 90 15.97 -10.65 8.76
N PHE A 91 15.31 -9.62 9.31
CA PHE A 91 15.95 -8.54 10.07
C PHE A 91 17.00 -7.74 9.30
N SER A 92 16.91 -7.72 7.98
CA SER A 92 17.92 -7.15 7.11
C SER A 92 17.60 -5.75 6.57
N PHE A 93 16.43 -5.20 6.88
CA PHE A 93 16.00 -3.90 6.38
C PHE A 93 15.81 -2.87 7.50
N ASP A 94 16.32 -1.66 7.25
CA ASP A 94 16.19 -0.50 8.14
C ASP A 94 14.79 0.11 8.06
N LEU A 95 14.21 0.12 6.87
CA LEU A 95 12.86 0.60 6.57
C LEU A 95 12.13 -0.42 5.72
N VAL A 96 10.90 -0.77 6.12
CA VAL A 96 10.01 -1.64 5.34
C VAL A 96 8.72 -0.89 5.01
N GLY A 97 8.45 -0.69 3.73
CA GLY A 97 7.24 -0.07 3.20
C GLY A 97 6.18 -1.09 2.79
N CYS A 98 4.92 -0.79 3.04
CA CYS A 98 3.78 -1.54 2.56
C CYS A 98 2.61 -0.56 2.32
N LEU A 99 2.44 -0.13 1.07
CA LEU A 99 1.53 0.95 0.74
C LEU A 99 0.38 0.50 -0.14
N ARG A 100 -0.84 0.54 0.40
CA ARG A 100 -2.08 0.16 -0.29
C ARG A 100 -2.10 -1.30 -0.75
N VAL A 101 -1.66 -2.19 0.12
CA VAL A 101 -1.56 -3.63 -0.12
C VAL A 101 -2.47 -4.43 0.81
N LEU A 102 -2.59 -4.03 2.08
CA LEU A 102 -3.28 -4.83 3.09
C LEU A 102 -4.74 -5.12 2.73
N HIS A 103 -5.43 -4.17 2.08
CA HIS A 103 -6.82 -4.39 1.64
C HIS A 103 -6.95 -5.41 0.49
N HIS A 104 -5.86 -5.82 -0.14
CA HIS A 104 -5.82 -6.89 -1.13
C HIS A 104 -5.47 -8.25 -0.52
N THR A 105 -4.89 -8.29 0.67
CA THR A 105 -4.48 -9.55 1.31
C THR A 105 -5.66 -10.27 1.97
N ARG A 106 -5.65 -11.60 1.93
CA ARG A 106 -6.65 -12.41 2.62
C ARG A 106 -6.38 -12.52 4.11
N ARG A 107 -5.11 -12.42 4.48
CA ARG A 107 -4.61 -12.58 5.85
C ARG A 107 -3.66 -11.44 6.19
N PRO A 108 -4.19 -10.23 6.43
CA PRO A 108 -3.36 -9.07 6.72
C PRO A 108 -2.46 -9.26 7.97
N GLU A 109 -2.87 -10.13 8.90
CA GLU A 109 -2.07 -10.53 10.05
C GLU A 109 -0.76 -11.25 9.65
N LEU A 110 -0.78 -12.09 8.62
CA LEU A 110 0.43 -12.74 8.12
C LEU A 110 1.32 -11.76 7.37
N MET A 111 0.70 -10.88 6.56
CA MET A 111 1.44 -9.82 5.89
C MET A 111 2.18 -8.95 6.91
N VAL A 112 1.50 -8.44 7.94
CA VAL A 112 2.14 -7.60 8.97
C VAL A 112 3.24 -8.37 9.71
N ALA A 113 3.02 -9.64 10.06
CA ALA A 113 4.04 -10.46 10.69
C ALA A 113 5.28 -10.64 9.79
N GLU A 114 5.07 -10.76 8.47
CA GLU A 114 6.18 -10.88 7.52
C GLU A 114 6.95 -9.56 7.36
N LEU A 115 6.26 -8.42 7.32
CA LEU A 115 6.90 -7.10 7.35
C LEU A 115 7.76 -6.93 8.61
N VAL A 116 7.24 -7.35 9.78
CA VAL A 116 7.99 -7.33 11.04
C VAL A 116 9.22 -8.25 10.95
N ARG A 117 9.08 -9.45 10.38
CA ARG A 117 10.20 -10.37 10.19
C ARG A 117 11.32 -9.75 9.35
N MET A 118 10.97 -8.98 8.32
CA MET A 118 11.95 -8.31 7.46
C MET A 118 12.63 -7.12 8.13
N THR A 119 11.90 -6.38 8.96
CA THR A 119 12.40 -5.19 9.64
C THR A 119 13.39 -5.56 10.74
N ARG A 120 14.57 -4.96 10.81
CA ARG A 120 15.52 -5.16 11.91
C ARG A 120 14.98 -4.62 13.25
N PRO A 121 15.44 -5.12 14.41
CA PRO A 121 15.12 -4.48 15.70
C PRO A 121 15.48 -3.00 15.70
N GLY A 122 14.58 -2.15 16.16
CA GLY A 122 14.72 -0.69 16.10
C GLY A 122 14.52 -0.09 14.71
N GLY A 123 14.21 -0.90 13.69
CA GLY A 123 13.90 -0.43 12.34
C GLY A 123 12.50 0.14 12.21
N THR A 124 12.25 0.80 11.12
CA THR A 124 11.01 1.51 10.81
C THR A 124 10.15 0.72 9.84
N MET A 125 8.83 0.72 10.07
CA MET A 125 7.85 0.30 9.08
C MET A 125 7.02 1.52 8.65
N PHE A 126 6.79 1.65 7.35
CA PHE A 126 5.95 2.68 6.76
C PHE A 126 4.76 2.02 6.07
N VAL A 127 3.61 2.12 6.69
CA VAL A 127 2.38 1.46 6.23
C VAL A 127 1.34 2.51 5.87
N ALA A 128 0.71 2.34 4.72
CA ALA A 128 -0.44 3.15 4.35
C ALA A 128 -1.53 2.30 3.72
N ASP A 129 -2.77 2.52 4.13
CA ASP A 129 -3.90 1.86 3.48
C ASP A 129 -5.18 2.69 3.55
N GLN A 130 -6.14 2.32 2.70
CA GLN A 130 -7.49 2.86 2.76
C GLN A 130 -8.14 2.43 4.08
N LEU A 131 -8.91 3.36 4.67
CA LEU A 131 -9.59 3.11 5.95
C LEU A 131 -11.09 2.95 5.73
N ALA A 132 -11.64 1.91 6.33
CA ALA A 132 -13.08 1.75 6.47
C ALA A 132 -13.64 2.63 7.59
N PRO A 133 -14.89 3.09 7.50
CA PRO A 133 -15.59 3.74 8.60
C PRO A 133 -15.60 2.87 9.86
N VAL A 134 -15.67 3.53 11.03
CA VAL A 134 -15.78 2.82 12.33
C VAL A 134 -17.14 2.17 12.49
N ASP A 135 -18.21 2.76 11.91
CA ASP A 135 -19.53 2.16 11.92
C ASP A 135 -19.56 0.87 11.09
N PRO A 136 -19.96 -0.29 11.66
CA PRO A 136 -19.93 -1.57 10.97
C PRO A 136 -20.80 -1.66 9.72
N LEU A 137 -21.93 -0.94 9.70
CA LEU A 137 -22.83 -0.93 8.54
C LEU A 137 -22.18 -0.15 7.39
N ALA A 138 -21.70 1.06 7.66
CA ALA A 138 -20.98 1.88 6.68
C ALA A 138 -19.69 1.19 6.18
N ALA A 139 -18.97 0.48 7.07
CA ALA A 139 -17.81 -0.32 6.69
C ALA A 139 -18.21 -1.49 5.77
N GLY A 140 -19.35 -2.14 6.02
CA GLY A 140 -19.91 -3.19 5.19
C GLY A 140 -20.29 -2.69 3.79
N GLU A 141 -20.92 -1.51 3.71
CA GLU A 141 -21.29 -0.84 2.46
C GLU A 141 -20.03 -0.47 1.65
N LEU A 142 -19.05 0.19 2.27
CA LEU A 142 -17.77 0.51 1.63
C LEU A 142 -17.09 -0.77 1.09
N ASN A 143 -16.99 -1.80 1.88
CA ASN A 143 -16.36 -3.06 1.47
C ASN A 143 -17.12 -3.76 0.32
N SER A 144 -18.44 -3.62 0.28
CA SER A 144 -19.26 -4.15 -0.82
C SER A 144 -19.02 -3.37 -2.10
N PHE A 145 -18.95 -2.05 -2.02
CA PHE A 145 -18.60 -1.17 -3.13
C PHE A 145 -17.18 -1.44 -3.65
N GLU A 146 -16.18 -1.48 -2.76
CA GLU A 146 -14.77 -1.68 -3.16
C GLU A 146 -14.55 -3.04 -3.84
N ARG A 147 -15.17 -4.12 -3.37
CA ARG A 147 -15.12 -5.42 -4.05
C ARG A 147 -15.86 -5.45 -5.39
N ALA A 148 -16.93 -4.68 -5.53
CA ALA A 148 -17.63 -4.59 -6.81
C ALA A 148 -16.81 -3.77 -7.83
N ARG A 149 -16.09 -2.76 -7.36
CA ARG A 149 -15.19 -1.92 -8.15
C ARG A 149 -13.90 -2.64 -8.57
N ASP A 150 -13.29 -3.34 -7.64
CA ASP A 150 -12.01 -4.04 -7.84
C ASP A 150 -12.07 -5.42 -7.17
N PRO A 151 -12.27 -6.50 -7.94
CA PRO A 151 -12.39 -7.86 -7.40
C PRO A 151 -11.16 -8.35 -6.64
N SER A 152 -10.01 -7.71 -6.78
CA SER A 152 -8.81 -8.01 -6.00
C SER A 152 -8.90 -7.51 -4.55
N THR A 153 -9.84 -6.60 -4.24
CA THR A 153 -10.09 -6.13 -2.88
C THR A 153 -10.68 -7.25 -2.03
N THR A 154 -10.03 -7.61 -0.96
CA THR A 154 -10.53 -8.56 0.04
C THR A 154 -11.32 -7.84 1.12
N ARG A 155 -10.67 -6.93 1.83
CA ARG A 155 -11.29 -6.15 2.91
C ARG A 155 -10.51 -4.87 3.18
N VAL A 156 -11.20 -3.75 3.16
CA VAL A 156 -10.71 -2.48 3.71
C VAL A 156 -10.89 -2.53 5.22
N LEU A 157 -9.81 -2.34 5.97
CA LEU A 157 -9.78 -2.36 7.43
C LEU A 157 -10.06 -0.97 8.00
N SER A 158 -10.61 -0.92 9.21
CA SER A 158 -10.70 0.34 9.97
C SER A 158 -9.34 0.73 10.55
N ASP A 159 -9.18 2.00 10.97
CA ASP A 159 -8.00 2.44 11.74
C ASP A 159 -7.79 1.58 12.99
N GLY A 160 -8.86 1.26 13.70
CA GLY A 160 -8.80 0.41 14.88
C GLY A 160 -8.33 -1.02 14.58
N ASP A 161 -8.78 -1.63 13.46
CA ASP A 161 -8.31 -2.96 13.04
C ASP A 161 -6.80 -2.93 12.71
N LEU A 162 -6.32 -1.90 11.99
CA LEU A 162 -4.90 -1.75 11.67
C LEU A 162 -4.05 -1.57 12.93
N ARG A 163 -4.46 -0.72 13.87
CA ARG A 163 -3.77 -0.53 15.14
C ARG A 163 -3.71 -1.81 15.96
N ALA A 164 -4.80 -2.58 15.98
CA ALA A 164 -4.80 -3.88 16.67
C ALA A 164 -3.80 -4.85 16.05
N LEU A 165 -3.65 -4.86 14.71
CA LEU A 165 -2.61 -5.65 14.03
C LEU A 165 -1.20 -5.18 14.40
N PHE A 166 -0.98 -3.87 14.48
CA PHE A 166 0.32 -3.31 14.86
C PHE A 166 0.68 -3.64 16.31
N ASP A 167 -0.26 -3.47 17.23
CA ASP A 167 -0.08 -3.78 18.65
C ASP A 167 0.20 -5.27 18.88
N ALA A 168 -0.54 -6.15 18.19
CA ALA A 168 -0.34 -7.60 18.25
C ALA A 168 1.06 -8.04 17.79
N ASN A 169 1.73 -7.21 16.98
CA ASN A 169 3.09 -7.44 16.49
C ASN A 169 4.16 -6.63 17.23
N ASN A 170 3.83 -6.06 18.41
CA ASN A 170 4.73 -5.23 19.24
C ASN A 170 5.32 -4.01 18.49
N LEU A 171 4.61 -3.47 17.52
CA LEU A 171 4.99 -2.25 16.82
C LEU A 171 4.59 -1.03 17.63
N VAL A 172 5.43 -0.01 17.62
CA VAL A 172 5.18 1.27 18.30
C VAL A 172 4.87 2.33 17.26
N LEU A 173 3.67 2.89 17.31
CA LEU A 173 3.30 4.02 16.47
C LEU A 173 4.11 5.26 16.86
N ARG A 174 4.89 5.80 15.92
CA ARG A 174 5.73 6.98 16.09
C ARG A 174 5.12 8.24 15.49
N ARG A 175 4.55 8.09 14.29
CA ARG A 175 3.85 9.17 13.58
C ARG A 175 2.68 8.59 12.83
N GLU A 176 1.68 9.42 12.60
CA GLU A 176 0.53 9.10 11.77
C GLU A 176 0.02 10.33 11.03
N LYS A 177 -0.66 10.06 9.92
CA LYS A 177 -1.41 11.07 9.18
C LYS A 177 -2.62 10.42 8.54
N VAL A 178 -3.76 11.07 8.65
CA VAL A 178 -4.96 10.69 7.91
C VAL A 178 -5.16 11.69 6.78
N VAL A 179 -5.32 11.17 5.58
CA VAL A 179 -5.52 11.97 4.36
C VAL A 179 -6.91 11.67 3.79
N HIS A 180 -7.66 12.71 3.53
CA HIS A 180 -8.95 12.65 2.86
C HIS A 180 -8.76 12.89 1.36
N GLU A 181 -9.14 11.90 0.55
CA GLU A 181 -9.03 11.95 -0.91
C GLU A 181 -10.41 12.18 -1.53
N GLN A 182 -10.63 13.35 -2.09
CA GLN A 182 -11.83 13.56 -2.91
C GLN A 182 -11.70 12.76 -4.20
N ARG A 183 -12.71 11.97 -4.52
CA ARG A 183 -12.72 11.08 -5.68
C ARG A 183 -13.91 11.38 -6.55
N ASP A 184 -13.68 11.58 -7.84
CA ASP A 184 -14.75 11.51 -8.84
C ASP A 184 -15.09 10.04 -9.07
N LEU A 185 -16.37 9.68 -8.91
CA LEU A 185 -16.81 8.28 -9.00
C LEU A 185 -16.49 7.69 -10.36
N GLY A 186 -16.75 8.42 -11.45
CA GLY A 186 -16.49 7.93 -12.80
C GLY A 186 -15.03 7.57 -13.00
N SER A 187 -14.14 8.52 -12.73
CA SER A 187 -12.68 8.34 -12.79
C SER A 187 -12.20 7.21 -11.87
N TYR A 188 -12.81 7.07 -10.69
CA TYR A 188 -12.43 6.03 -9.73
C TYR A 188 -12.80 4.63 -10.22
N LEU A 189 -13.94 4.47 -10.90
CA LEU A 189 -14.35 3.22 -11.54
C LEU A 189 -13.48 2.92 -12.79
N ASP A 190 -13.20 3.94 -13.61
CA ASP A 190 -12.35 3.81 -14.80
C ASP A 190 -10.96 3.31 -14.45
N LEU A 191 -10.35 3.85 -13.40
CA LEU A 191 -9.05 3.40 -12.88
C LEU A 191 -9.03 1.93 -12.43
N ALA A 192 -10.17 1.36 -12.03
CA ALA A 192 -10.28 -0.06 -11.71
C ALA A 192 -10.57 -0.92 -12.95
N GLY A 193 -10.90 -0.30 -14.07
CA GLY A 193 -11.37 -0.98 -15.27
C GLY A 193 -12.75 -1.58 -15.14
N CYS A 194 -13.55 -0.96 -14.28
CA CYS A 194 -14.91 -1.39 -14.00
C CYS A 194 -15.82 -1.00 -15.17
N GLU A 195 -16.29 -1.98 -15.93
CA GLU A 195 -17.09 -1.77 -17.16
C GLU A 195 -18.38 -2.60 -17.15
N GLY A 196 -19.33 -2.25 -17.97
CA GLY A 196 -20.55 -3.03 -18.22
C GLY A 196 -21.38 -3.29 -16.96
N GLN A 197 -21.71 -4.54 -16.70
CA GLN A 197 -22.55 -4.96 -15.56
C GLN A 197 -21.83 -4.74 -14.20
N GLU A 198 -20.51 -4.92 -14.16
CA GLU A 198 -19.71 -4.69 -12.96
C GLU A 198 -19.74 -3.21 -12.57
N ARG A 199 -19.61 -2.31 -13.56
CA ARG A 199 -19.74 -0.87 -13.35
C ARG A 199 -21.12 -0.49 -12.81
N ALA A 200 -22.19 -0.97 -13.44
CA ALA A 200 -23.55 -0.71 -12.99
C ALA A 200 -23.78 -1.21 -11.55
N ARG A 201 -23.22 -2.36 -11.21
CA ARG A 201 -23.24 -2.89 -9.83
C ARG A 201 -22.46 -1.99 -8.86
N ALA A 202 -21.25 -1.60 -9.21
CA ALA A 202 -20.42 -0.72 -8.39
C ALA A 202 -21.11 0.64 -8.18
N GLU A 203 -21.66 1.24 -9.24
CA GLU A 203 -22.42 2.49 -9.16
C GLU A 203 -23.64 2.38 -8.22
N SER A 204 -24.34 1.24 -8.25
CA SER A 204 -25.49 1.01 -7.36
C SER A 204 -25.11 0.86 -5.86
N LEU A 205 -23.86 0.55 -5.58
CA LEU A 205 -23.31 0.39 -4.23
C LEU A 205 -22.47 1.59 -3.81
N ALA A 206 -22.25 2.55 -4.70
CA ALA A 206 -21.41 3.70 -4.41
C ALA A 206 -21.95 4.55 -3.26
N PRO A 207 -21.09 4.94 -2.31
CA PRO A 207 -21.51 5.85 -1.24
C PRO A 207 -21.90 7.20 -1.82
N THR A 208 -22.80 7.91 -1.13
CA THR A 208 -23.30 9.23 -1.55
C THR A 208 -22.17 10.26 -1.71
N CYS A 209 -21.10 10.10 -0.94
CA CYS A 209 -19.88 10.89 -1.05
C CYS A 209 -18.71 9.95 -1.38
N CYS A 210 -18.07 10.13 -2.55
CA CYS A 210 -16.92 9.34 -2.96
C CYS A 210 -15.63 9.91 -2.33
N GLU A 211 -15.61 10.03 -1.00
CA GLU A 211 -14.43 10.37 -0.25
C GLU A 211 -13.67 9.11 0.15
N GLY A 212 -12.39 9.06 -0.16
CA GLY A 212 -11.49 8.03 0.34
C GLY A 212 -10.71 8.53 1.55
N ILE A 213 -10.61 7.73 2.58
CA ILE A 213 -9.77 8.02 3.74
C ILE A 213 -8.57 7.09 3.71
N VAL A 214 -7.37 7.62 3.88
CA VAL A 214 -6.12 6.86 3.89
C VAL A 214 -5.36 7.16 5.16
N GLY A 215 -5.06 6.10 5.92
CA GLY A 215 -4.17 6.17 7.06
C GLY A 215 -2.72 5.93 6.64
N TRP A 216 -1.81 6.74 7.16
CA TRP A 216 -0.36 6.65 7.00
C TRP A 216 0.26 6.48 8.38
N TYR A 217 1.08 5.45 8.55
CA TYR A 217 1.62 5.05 9.83
C TYR A 217 3.13 4.86 9.74
N VAL A 218 3.86 5.52 10.61
CA VAL A 218 5.29 5.27 10.85
C VAL A 218 5.39 4.50 12.16
N LEU A 219 5.85 3.27 12.07
CA LEU A 219 5.91 2.32 13.16
C LEU A 219 7.37 1.95 13.43
N GLU A 220 7.73 1.76 14.68
CA GLU A 220 9.03 1.23 15.07
C GLU A 220 8.88 -0.19 15.58
N ARG A 221 9.73 -1.09 15.10
CA ARG A 221 9.85 -2.43 15.63
C ARG A 221 10.67 -2.43 16.91
N ARG A 222 10.09 -2.90 18.03
CA ARG A 222 10.81 -3.13 19.27
C ARG A 222 11.75 -4.33 19.22
#